data_e8cc68c6c7cda8f19c7034b11e26e443
#
_entry.id   e8cc68c6c7cda8f19c7034b11e26e443
#
_cell.length_a   1.000
_cell.length_b   1.000
_cell.length_c   1.000
_cell.angle_alpha   90.00
_cell.angle_beta   90.00
_cell.angle_gamma   90.00
#
_symmetry.space_group_name_H-M   'P 1'
#
loop_
_entity.id
_entity.type
_entity.pdbx_description
1 polymer ?
#
loop_
_entity_poly.entity_id
_entity_poly.type
_entity_poly.pdbx_seq_one_letter_code
_entity_poly.pdbx_strand_id
1 'polypeptide(L)'
;MLRNSRNKGYGKALSELFKFALKRNADIMITLDSDGQHDPDQIPEIIDPLMKNEADIVIGSRFLKKEDMQHVPSYRNFGIRAITKFTQVVSYNKITDAQSGFRAYNLNALDNLKLYEDGMAISTEILLKANEHNLRVAEVPITVTYNGNGSTHNPIAHGLAVFNHLFRYLSFRKPLIFYGIPGLLLLIISSIFMYSALDLFSTTRFVSTNMIILSLGFAIMGILLLATSAIVYTLITLFKGRLREI
;
A
#
# COMPACT_ATOMS: atom_id res chain seq x y z
N MET A 1 29.62 2.61 9.72
CA MET A 1 28.61 3.70 9.64
C MET A 1 28.50 4.17 8.21
N LEU A 2 27.29 4.17 7.64
CA LEU A 2 27.01 4.78 6.33
C LEU A 2 26.51 6.20 6.55
N ARG A 3 27.09 7.16 5.83
CA ARG A 3 26.68 8.57 5.88
C ARG A 3 26.41 9.07 4.47
N ASN A 4 25.20 9.56 4.23
CA ASN A 4 24.87 10.23 2.99
C ASN A 4 25.39 11.68 3.01
N SER A 5 25.94 12.15 1.89
CA SER A 5 26.45 13.53 1.74
C SER A 5 25.33 14.58 1.80
N ARG A 6 24.09 14.17 1.53
CA ARG A 6 22.88 15.01 1.60
C ARG A 6 21.68 14.17 2.02
N ASN A 7 20.62 14.82 2.51
CA ASN A 7 19.35 14.16 2.76
C ASN A 7 18.75 13.66 1.42
N LYS A 8 18.54 12.35 1.31
CA LYS A 8 17.98 11.68 0.11
C LYS A 8 16.56 11.19 0.32
N GLY A 9 15.99 11.43 1.53
CA GLY A 9 14.71 10.91 1.94
C GLY A 9 14.79 9.53 2.60
N TYR A 10 13.72 9.18 3.32
CA TYR A 10 13.63 7.96 4.12
C TYR A 10 13.75 6.69 3.26
N GLY A 11 12.98 6.61 2.17
CA GLY A 11 12.98 5.43 1.32
C GLY A 11 14.32 5.18 0.65
N LYS A 12 15.00 6.24 0.18
CA LYS A 12 16.33 6.10 -0.41
C LYS A 12 17.36 5.61 0.60
N ALA A 13 17.32 6.16 1.82
CA ALA A 13 18.20 5.71 2.90
C ALA A 13 17.99 4.23 3.21
N LEU A 14 16.73 3.79 3.31
CA LEU A 14 16.38 2.38 3.54
C LEU A 14 16.84 1.47 2.40
N SER A 15 16.63 1.86 1.15
CA SER A 15 17.11 1.12 -0.03
C SER A 15 18.64 0.95 -0.04
N GLU A 16 19.39 1.97 0.39
CA GLU A 16 20.85 1.90 0.50
C GLU A 16 21.29 0.98 1.66
N LEU A 17 20.54 0.96 2.77
CA LEU A 17 20.79 0.03 3.88
C LEU A 17 20.55 -1.42 3.46
N PHE A 18 19.50 -1.72 2.68
CA PHE A 18 19.28 -3.06 2.12
C PHE A 18 20.47 -3.53 1.26
N LYS A 19 20.93 -2.68 0.35
CA LYS A 19 22.11 -2.98 -0.48
C LYS A 19 23.37 -3.19 0.35
N PHE A 20 23.52 -2.43 1.42
CA PHE A 20 24.67 -2.57 2.30
C PHE A 20 24.61 -3.87 3.12
N ALA A 21 23.44 -4.25 3.64
CA ALA A 21 23.23 -5.51 4.35
C ALA A 21 23.57 -6.70 3.45
N LEU A 22 23.06 -6.71 2.22
CA LEU A 22 23.40 -7.73 1.21
C LEU A 22 24.91 -7.81 0.91
N LYS A 23 25.56 -6.64 0.71
CA LYS A 23 27.01 -6.58 0.46
C LYS A 23 27.84 -7.11 1.64
N ARG A 24 27.28 -7.06 2.86
CA ARG A 24 27.92 -7.55 4.08
C ARG A 24 27.56 -9.00 4.41
N ASN A 25 26.73 -9.66 3.57
CA ASN A 25 26.19 -10.99 3.81
C ASN A 25 25.53 -11.08 5.20
N ALA A 26 24.70 -10.06 5.54
CA ALA A 26 24.00 -10.04 6.80
C ALA A 26 22.90 -11.08 6.79
N ASP A 27 22.85 -11.94 7.81
CA ASP A 27 21.79 -12.94 7.97
C ASP A 27 20.46 -12.29 8.30
N ILE A 28 20.49 -11.24 9.14
CA ILE A 28 19.32 -10.47 9.57
C ILE A 28 19.66 -8.98 9.51
N MET A 29 18.73 -8.21 8.96
CA MET A 29 18.76 -6.74 9.02
C MET A 29 17.59 -6.24 9.86
N ILE A 30 17.88 -5.31 10.78
CA ILE A 30 16.85 -4.66 11.59
C ILE A 30 16.82 -3.17 11.23
N THR A 31 15.62 -2.62 11.12
CA THR A 31 15.37 -1.19 10.98
C THR A 31 14.66 -0.66 12.21
N LEU A 32 15.04 0.53 12.62
CA LEU A 32 14.52 1.20 13.81
C LEU A 32 14.64 2.70 13.58
N ASP A 33 13.57 3.46 13.83
CA ASP A 33 13.60 4.91 13.70
C ASP A 33 14.41 5.51 14.86
N SER A 34 15.28 6.48 14.54
CA SER A 34 16.21 7.10 15.51
C SER A 34 15.60 8.28 16.28
N ASP A 35 14.27 8.38 16.32
CA ASP A 35 13.53 9.45 17.01
C ASP A 35 13.28 9.18 18.50
N GLY A 36 13.81 8.06 19.02
CA GLY A 36 13.70 7.66 20.41
C GLY A 36 12.32 7.13 20.81
N GLN A 37 11.44 6.86 19.85
CA GLN A 37 10.11 6.31 20.13
C GLN A 37 10.12 4.78 20.31
N HIS A 38 11.07 4.09 19.71
CA HIS A 38 11.21 2.64 19.80
C HIS A 38 12.27 2.25 20.85
N ASP A 39 11.95 1.22 21.61
CA ASP A 39 12.84 0.65 22.62
C ASP A 39 13.74 -0.43 21.98
N PRO A 40 15.08 -0.25 21.94
CA PRO A 40 15.99 -1.25 21.40
C PRO A 40 15.98 -2.58 22.17
N ASP A 41 15.55 -2.61 23.43
CA ASP A 41 15.48 -3.83 24.23
C ASP A 41 14.42 -4.80 23.70
N GLN A 42 13.50 -4.35 22.81
CA GLN A 42 12.53 -5.18 22.10
C GLN A 42 13.09 -5.87 20.83
N ILE A 43 14.36 -5.63 20.46
CA ILE A 43 15.00 -6.28 19.30
C ILE A 43 14.93 -7.81 19.38
N PRO A 44 15.20 -8.49 20.52
CA PRO A 44 15.08 -9.94 20.61
C PRO A 44 13.69 -10.47 20.22
N GLU A 45 12.62 -9.76 20.59
CA GLU A 45 11.25 -10.15 20.24
C GLU A 45 10.99 -10.02 18.72
N ILE A 46 11.58 -9.00 18.08
CA ILE A 46 11.45 -8.76 16.63
C ILE A 46 12.18 -9.82 15.80
N ILE A 47 13.34 -10.30 16.25
CA ILE A 47 14.14 -11.29 15.50
C ILE A 47 13.70 -12.74 15.75
N ASP A 48 13.03 -13.03 16.85
CA ASP A 48 12.67 -14.40 17.24
C ASP A 48 11.92 -15.19 16.14
N PRO A 49 10.89 -14.64 15.46
CA PRO A 49 10.21 -15.36 14.37
C PRO A 49 11.13 -15.62 13.15
N LEU A 50 12.14 -14.77 12.89
CA LEU A 50 13.12 -15.01 11.84
C LEU A 50 14.08 -16.16 12.23
N MET A 51 14.54 -16.16 13.47
CA MET A 51 15.43 -17.21 14.00
C MET A 51 14.76 -18.58 14.01
N LYS A 52 13.44 -18.63 14.25
CA LYS A 52 12.62 -19.84 14.17
C LYS A 52 12.21 -20.23 12.76
N ASN A 53 12.62 -19.45 11.75
CA ASN A 53 12.23 -19.64 10.35
C ASN A 53 10.69 -19.66 10.14
N GLU A 54 9.96 -18.89 10.94
CA GLU A 54 8.50 -18.74 10.85
C GLU A 54 8.10 -17.59 9.91
N ALA A 55 9.00 -16.62 9.73
CA ALA A 55 8.78 -15.43 8.90
C ALA A 55 10.04 -15.07 8.09
N ASP A 56 9.86 -14.28 7.04
CA ASP A 56 10.93 -13.65 6.27
C ASP A 56 11.03 -12.16 6.60
N ILE A 57 9.91 -11.57 7.03
CA ILE A 57 9.80 -10.18 7.48
C ILE A 57 9.02 -10.17 8.79
N VAL A 58 9.52 -9.46 9.79
CA VAL A 58 8.80 -9.23 11.04
C VAL A 58 8.58 -7.74 11.24
N ILE A 59 7.37 -7.37 11.63
CA ILE A 59 6.94 -5.99 11.86
C ILE A 59 6.59 -5.84 13.34
N GLY A 60 7.20 -4.87 14.00
CA GLY A 60 6.75 -4.44 15.32
C GLY A 60 5.46 -3.64 15.20
N SER A 61 4.35 -4.21 15.66
CA SER A 61 3.03 -3.58 15.58
C SER A 61 2.62 -2.91 16.89
N ARG A 62 2.16 -1.67 16.77
CA ARG A 62 1.57 -0.87 17.86
C ARG A 62 0.13 -1.25 18.21
N PHE A 63 -0.49 -2.11 17.39
CA PHE A 63 -1.92 -2.38 17.44
C PHE A 63 -2.28 -3.80 17.84
N LEU A 64 -1.31 -4.67 18.13
CA LEU A 64 -1.55 -6.04 18.57
C LEU A 64 -2.03 -6.11 20.02
N LYS A 65 -1.53 -5.24 20.90
CA LYS A 65 -1.99 -5.13 22.30
C LYS A 65 -2.91 -3.91 22.43
N LYS A 66 -4.08 -4.07 23.06
CA LYS A 66 -5.03 -2.96 23.28
C LYS A 66 -4.48 -1.86 24.18
N GLU A 67 -3.58 -2.20 25.09
CA GLU A 67 -2.94 -1.28 26.02
C GLU A 67 -2.04 -0.25 25.30
N ASP A 68 -1.33 -0.68 24.27
CA ASP A 68 -0.44 0.16 23.47
C ASP A 68 -1.18 1.21 22.63
N MET A 69 -2.46 0.97 22.32
CA MET A 69 -3.28 1.90 21.54
C MET A 69 -3.62 3.21 22.24
N GLN A 70 -3.56 3.26 23.57
CA GLN A 70 -3.95 4.43 24.35
C GLN A 70 -2.97 5.61 24.18
N HIS A 71 -1.76 5.34 23.76
CA HIS A 71 -0.69 6.33 23.59
C HIS A 71 -0.62 6.93 22.17
N VAL A 72 -1.38 6.39 21.18
CA VAL A 72 -1.38 6.89 19.81
C VAL A 72 -2.41 8.02 19.66
N PRO A 73 -2.03 9.24 19.25
CA PRO A 73 -2.98 10.33 18.98
C PRO A 73 -4.08 9.89 17.99
N SER A 74 -5.35 10.23 18.27
CA SER A 74 -6.53 9.72 17.55
C SER A 74 -6.48 9.97 16.04
N TYR A 75 -6.02 11.15 15.59
CA TYR A 75 -5.89 11.48 14.17
C TYR A 75 -4.83 10.62 13.46
N ARG A 76 -3.71 10.31 14.16
CA ARG A 76 -2.64 9.47 13.65
C ARG A 76 -3.08 8.00 13.57
N ASN A 77 -3.80 7.53 14.60
CA ASN A 77 -4.41 6.20 14.64
C ASN A 77 -5.35 5.98 13.45
N PHE A 78 -6.24 6.96 13.17
CA PHE A 78 -7.15 6.89 12.02
C PHE A 78 -6.39 6.79 10.69
N GLY A 79 -5.38 7.66 10.48
CA GLY A 79 -4.56 7.64 9.26
C GLY A 79 -3.83 6.31 9.06
N ILE A 80 -3.16 5.80 10.10
CA ILE A 80 -2.45 4.51 10.04
C ILE A 80 -3.41 3.36 9.74
N ARG A 81 -4.57 3.30 10.41
CA ARG A 81 -5.58 2.25 10.16
C ARG A 81 -6.15 2.30 8.76
N ALA A 82 -6.43 3.49 8.23
CA ALA A 82 -6.92 3.65 6.86
C ALA A 82 -5.90 3.12 5.84
N ILE A 83 -4.63 3.52 5.96
CA ILE A 83 -3.54 3.05 5.11
C ILE A 83 -3.34 1.54 5.26
N THR A 84 -3.32 1.02 6.50
CA THR A 84 -3.15 -0.40 6.79
C THR A 84 -4.29 -1.22 6.18
N LYS A 85 -5.55 -0.80 6.38
CA LYS A 85 -6.70 -1.49 5.80
C LYS A 85 -6.66 -1.51 4.27
N PHE A 86 -6.26 -0.41 3.65
CA PHE A 86 -6.09 -0.35 2.20
C PHE A 86 -4.94 -1.26 1.73
N THR A 87 -3.81 -1.27 2.45
CA THR A 87 -2.67 -2.16 2.17
C THR A 87 -3.08 -3.63 2.31
N GLN A 88 -3.85 -3.99 3.35
CA GLN A 88 -4.38 -5.35 3.52
C GLN A 88 -5.22 -5.83 2.32
N VAL A 89 -6.10 -4.96 1.79
CA VAL A 89 -6.92 -5.28 0.62
C VAL A 89 -6.07 -5.55 -0.62
N VAL A 90 -4.96 -4.81 -0.76
CA VAL A 90 -4.10 -4.90 -1.93
C VAL A 90 -3.08 -6.04 -1.83
N SER A 91 -2.50 -6.26 -0.64
CA SER A 91 -1.46 -7.27 -0.39
C SER A 91 -1.99 -8.61 0.11
N TYR A 92 -3.30 -8.71 0.46
CA TYR A 92 -3.92 -9.89 1.07
C TYR A 92 -3.29 -10.33 2.42
N ASN A 93 -2.44 -9.52 3.01
CA ASN A 93 -1.82 -9.81 4.31
C ASN A 93 -2.67 -9.25 5.45
N LYS A 94 -2.86 -10.03 6.51
CA LYS A 94 -3.56 -9.60 7.74
C LYS A 94 -2.60 -8.82 8.65
N ILE A 95 -2.11 -7.67 8.18
CA ILE A 95 -1.18 -6.82 8.92
C ILE A 95 -1.97 -5.77 9.69
N THR A 96 -1.59 -5.50 10.95
CA THR A 96 -2.24 -4.49 11.80
C THR A 96 -1.54 -3.14 11.76
N ASP A 97 -0.22 -3.10 11.44
CA ASP A 97 0.59 -1.88 11.36
C ASP A 97 1.50 -1.82 10.13
N ALA A 98 0.94 -1.43 8.99
CA ALA A 98 1.69 -1.28 7.74
C ALA A 98 2.71 -0.11 7.76
N GLN A 99 2.67 0.79 8.74
CA GLN A 99 3.48 2.01 8.78
C GLN A 99 4.58 1.99 9.85
N SER A 100 4.72 0.91 10.62
CA SER A 100 5.81 0.78 11.58
C SER A 100 7.16 0.75 10.87
N GLY A 101 8.13 1.52 11.37
CA GLY A 101 9.53 1.52 10.94
C GLY A 101 10.38 0.45 11.64
N PHE A 102 9.89 -0.12 12.76
CA PHE A 102 10.58 -1.16 13.50
C PHE A 102 10.31 -2.53 12.88
N ARG A 103 11.26 -3.00 12.08
CA ARG A 103 11.13 -4.24 11.30
C ARG A 103 12.43 -5.03 11.28
N ALA A 104 12.31 -6.35 11.08
CA ALA A 104 13.44 -7.21 10.80
C ALA A 104 13.20 -8.00 9.49
N TYR A 105 14.30 -8.29 8.80
CA TYR A 105 14.32 -8.94 7.50
C TYR A 105 15.39 -10.02 7.50
N ASN A 106 15.08 -11.23 7.04
CA ASN A 106 16.08 -12.26 6.78
C ASN A 106 16.73 -12.08 5.40
N LEU A 107 17.73 -12.89 5.09
CA LEU A 107 18.43 -12.84 3.80
C LEU A 107 17.49 -13.05 2.61
N ASN A 108 16.52 -13.96 2.72
CA ASN A 108 15.53 -14.20 1.66
C ASN A 108 14.69 -12.94 1.36
N ALA A 109 14.29 -12.20 2.38
CA ALA A 109 13.59 -10.92 2.20
C ALA A 109 14.50 -9.86 1.57
N LEU A 110 15.76 -9.76 2.02
CA LEU A 110 16.72 -8.80 1.48
C LEU A 110 17.00 -9.02 -0.02
N ASP A 111 17.15 -10.27 -0.47
CA ASP A 111 17.42 -10.61 -1.86
C ASP A 111 16.24 -10.31 -2.79
N ASN A 112 15.01 -10.53 -2.32
CA ASN A 112 13.82 -10.39 -3.13
C ASN A 112 13.22 -8.97 -3.14
N LEU A 113 13.53 -8.15 -2.14
CA LEU A 113 12.97 -6.81 -2.00
C LEU A 113 13.81 -5.74 -2.73
N LYS A 114 13.57 -5.57 -4.03
CA LYS A 114 14.14 -4.44 -4.80
C LYS A 114 13.27 -3.20 -4.61
N LEU A 115 13.70 -2.26 -3.78
CA LEU A 115 12.94 -1.05 -3.40
C LEU A 115 13.25 0.12 -4.33
N TYR A 116 12.22 0.86 -4.73
CA TYR A 116 12.30 1.99 -5.68
C TYR A 116 11.73 3.29 -5.14
N GLU A 117 10.87 3.23 -4.11
CA GLU A 117 10.30 4.43 -3.51
C GLU A 117 11.33 5.20 -2.67
N ASP A 118 11.47 6.49 -2.95
CA ASP A 118 12.41 7.36 -2.24
C ASP A 118 11.80 7.99 -0.97
N GLY A 119 10.47 7.97 -0.85
CA GLY A 119 9.71 8.60 0.24
C GLY A 119 9.18 7.62 1.28
N MET A 120 8.22 8.11 2.08
CA MET A 120 7.60 7.34 3.17
C MET A 120 6.70 6.19 2.70
N ALA A 121 6.33 6.18 1.41
CA ALA A 121 5.54 5.09 0.82
C ALA A 121 6.31 3.77 0.72
N ILE A 122 7.62 3.77 0.95
CA ILE A 122 8.48 2.57 0.94
C ILE A 122 8.00 1.51 1.92
N SER A 123 7.43 1.91 3.07
CA SER A 123 6.87 0.97 4.06
C SER A 123 5.75 0.12 3.45
N THR A 124 4.94 0.72 2.59
CA THR A 124 3.87 0.04 1.85
C THR A 124 4.43 -0.74 0.67
N GLU A 125 5.42 -0.21 -0.05
CA GLU A 125 6.10 -0.90 -1.15
C GLU A 125 6.68 -2.24 -0.69
N ILE A 126 7.34 -2.29 0.48
CA ILE A 126 7.89 -3.51 1.06
C ILE A 126 6.81 -4.58 1.21
N LEU A 127 5.64 -4.23 1.75
CA LEU A 127 4.55 -5.19 1.97
C LEU A 127 3.92 -5.68 0.67
N LEU A 128 3.79 -4.80 -0.32
CA LEU A 128 3.29 -5.17 -1.64
C LEU A 128 4.25 -6.14 -2.33
N LYS A 129 5.55 -5.87 -2.27
CA LYS A 129 6.58 -6.75 -2.83
C LYS A 129 6.72 -8.05 -2.05
N ALA A 130 6.60 -8.01 -0.73
CA ALA A 130 6.56 -9.22 0.08
C ALA A 130 5.47 -10.19 -0.41
N ASN A 131 4.29 -9.66 -0.69
CA ASN A 131 3.19 -10.46 -1.26
C ASN A 131 3.51 -10.96 -2.69
N GLU A 132 4.14 -10.15 -3.54
CA GLU A 132 4.53 -10.54 -4.91
C GLU A 132 5.54 -11.69 -4.93
N HIS A 133 6.44 -11.71 -3.96
CA HIS A 133 7.49 -12.74 -3.83
C HIS A 133 7.11 -13.87 -2.85
N ASN A 134 5.85 -13.91 -2.37
CA ASN A 134 5.34 -14.89 -1.41
C ASN A 134 6.19 -14.96 -0.12
N LEU A 135 6.72 -13.82 0.34
CA LEU A 135 7.45 -13.73 1.58
C LEU A 135 6.48 -13.81 2.77
N ARG A 136 6.87 -14.57 3.79
CA ARG A 136 6.10 -14.71 5.02
C ARG A 136 6.29 -13.48 5.90
N VAL A 137 5.19 -12.81 6.23
CA VAL A 137 5.20 -11.62 7.08
C VAL A 137 4.52 -11.94 8.41
N ALA A 138 5.22 -11.70 9.51
CA ALA A 138 4.69 -11.83 10.87
C ALA A 138 4.68 -10.46 11.57
N GLU A 139 3.88 -10.33 12.61
CA GLU A 139 3.86 -9.18 13.49
C GLU A 139 4.10 -9.60 14.93
N VAL A 140 4.87 -8.77 15.65
CA VAL A 140 5.06 -8.88 17.10
C VAL A 140 4.64 -7.59 17.77
N PRO A 141 4.09 -7.62 18.98
CA PRO A 141 3.68 -6.41 19.68
C PRO A 141 4.90 -5.61 20.12
N ILE A 142 4.87 -4.30 19.91
CA ILE A 142 5.88 -3.36 20.41
C ILE A 142 5.21 -2.23 21.18
N THR A 143 5.94 -1.68 22.14
CA THR A 143 5.57 -0.46 22.87
C THR A 143 6.28 0.72 22.25
N VAL A 144 5.57 1.82 22.03
CA VAL A 144 6.12 3.06 21.48
C VAL A 144 5.88 4.20 22.46
N THR A 145 6.96 4.89 22.83
CA THR A 145 6.88 6.05 23.72
C THR A 145 6.74 7.33 22.92
N TYR A 146 5.60 8.00 23.03
CA TYR A 146 5.33 9.29 22.38
C TYR A 146 5.80 10.44 23.29
N ASN A 147 7.08 10.79 23.24
CA ASN A 147 7.59 12.02 23.84
C ASN A 147 7.24 13.18 22.92
N GLY A 148 6.53 14.21 23.39
CA GLY A 148 5.85 15.29 22.63
C GLY A 148 6.61 16.02 21.51
N ASN A 149 7.84 15.67 21.20
CA ASN A 149 8.67 16.19 20.11
C ASN A 149 8.67 15.30 18.85
N GLY A 150 7.66 14.43 18.68
CA GLY A 150 7.64 13.44 17.61
C GLY A 150 7.28 13.99 16.25
N SER A 151 8.02 13.51 15.25
CA SER A 151 7.80 13.60 13.80
C SER A 151 7.64 14.99 13.19
N THR A 152 8.68 15.47 12.54
CA THR A 152 8.72 16.71 11.72
C THR A 152 7.89 16.61 10.42
N HIS A 153 7.29 15.46 10.12
CA HIS A 153 6.53 15.26 8.87
C HIS A 153 5.05 15.59 9.06
N ASN A 154 4.51 16.37 8.11
CA ASN A 154 3.08 16.66 8.04
C ASN A 154 2.30 15.37 7.79
N PRO A 155 1.39 14.93 8.70
CA PRO A 155 0.66 13.67 8.55
C PRO A 155 -0.20 13.60 7.29
N ILE A 156 -0.70 14.75 6.82
CA ILE A 156 -1.52 14.84 5.60
C ILE A 156 -0.66 14.59 4.36
N ALA A 157 0.52 15.22 4.28
CA ALA A 157 1.45 15.01 3.16
C ALA A 157 1.93 13.55 3.09
N HIS A 158 2.20 12.93 4.25
CA HIS A 158 2.55 11.52 4.33
C HIS A 158 1.40 10.63 3.85
N GLY A 159 0.19 10.84 4.35
CA GLY A 159 -1.01 10.09 3.93
C GLY A 159 -1.25 10.20 2.42
N LEU A 160 -1.10 11.40 1.85
CA LEU A 160 -1.27 11.63 0.42
C LEU A 160 -0.19 10.91 -0.42
N ALA A 161 1.07 10.91 0.03
CA ALA A 161 2.16 10.20 -0.65
C ALA A 161 1.90 8.68 -0.70
N VAL A 162 1.48 8.09 0.43
CA VAL A 162 1.12 6.66 0.50
C VAL A 162 -0.09 6.35 -0.36
N PHE A 163 -1.13 7.21 -0.32
CA PHE A 163 -2.32 7.07 -1.15
C PHE A 163 -1.96 7.09 -2.65
N ASN A 164 -1.15 8.06 -3.09
CA ASN A 164 -0.69 8.12 -4.48
C ASN A 164 0.13 6.90 -4.89
N HIS A 165 0.96 6.36 -3.99
CA HIS A 165 1.69 5.12 -4.25
C HIS A 165 0.75 3.93 -4.44
N LEU A 166 -0.19 3.74 -3.52
CA LEU A 166 -1.19 2.66 -3.60
C LEU A 166 -2.09 2.80 -4.83
N PHE A 167 -2.51 4.03 -5.15
CA PHE A 167 -3.31 4.33 -6.34
C PHE A 167 -2.55 3.93 -7.61
N ARG A 168 -1.29 4.34 -7.73
CA ARG A 168 -0.40 3.95 -8.83
C ARG A 168 -0.21 2.44 -8.89
N TYR A 169 0.06 1.80 -7.75
CA TYR A 169 0.20 0.35 -7.69
C TYR A 169 -1.04 -0.39 -8.20
N LEU A 170 -2.24 -0.02 -7.73
CA LEU A 170 -3.50 -0.63 -8.17
C LEU A 170 -3.77 -0.40 -9.65
N SER A 171 -3.56 0.83 -10.14
CA SER A 171 -3.83 1.17 -11.54
C SER A 171 -2.96 0.36 -12.52
N PHE A 172 -1.72 0.03 -12.13
CA PHE A 172 -0.81 -0.75 -12.97
C PHE A 172 -0.81 -2.26 -12.68
N ARG A 173 -1.02 -2.69 -11.44
CA ARG A 173 -0.94 -4.12 -11.10
C ARG A 173 -2.27 -4.85 -11.20
N LYS A 174 -3.38 -4.16 -10.97
CA LYS A 174 -4.74 -4.72 -11.03
C LYS A 174 -5.69 -3.82 -11.82
N PRO A 175 -5.38 -3.53 -13.10
CA PRO A 175 -6.15 -2.59 -13.90
C PRO A 175 -7.61 -3.03 -14.09
N LEU A 176 -7.86 -4.33 -14.17
CA LEU A 176 -9.23 -4.88 -14.31
C LEU A 176 -10.10 -4.55 -13.08
N ILE A 177 -9.52 -4.55 -11.88
CA ILE A 177 -10.25 -4.17 -10.67
C ILE A 177 -10.36 -2.64 -10.58
N PHE A 178 -9.27 -1.94 -10.83
CA PHE A 178 -9.17 -0.50 -10.62
C PHE A 178 -10.02 0.33 -11.61
N TYR A 179 -9.97 0.00 -12.89
CA TYR A 179 -10.74 0.68 -13.93
C TYR A 179 -12.00 -0.12 -14.33
N GLY A 180 -11.92 -1.46 -14.34
CA GLY A 180 -12.98 -2.32 -14.83
C GLY A 180 -14.22 -2.32 -13.95
N ILE A 181 -14.07 -2.46 -12.62
CA ILE A 181 -15.22 -2.45 -11.70
C ILE A 181 -15.94 -1.10 -11.71
N PRO A 182 -15.27 0.07 -11.55
CA PRO A 182 -15.97 1.35 -11.68
C PRO A 182 -16.61 1.56 -13.05
N GLY A 183 -15.96 1.13 -14.14
CA GLY A 183 -16.53 1.21 -15.47
C GLY A 183 -17.82 0.42 -15.61
N LEU A 184 -17.84 -0.81 -15.08
CA LEU A 184 -19.04 -1.65 -15.08
C LEU A 184 -20.17 -1.05 -14.24
N LEU A 185 -19.85 -0.52 -13.07
CA LEU A 185 -20.83 0.15 -12.19
C LEU A 185 -21.46 1.36 -12.89
N LEU A 186 -20.68 2.17 -13.59
CA LEU A 186 -21.19 3.31 -14.34
C LEU A 186 -22.12 2.89 -15.47
N LEU A 187 -21.83 1.77 -16.17
CA LEU A 187 -22.73 1.23 -17.17
C LEU A 187 -24.06 0.73 -16.58
N ILE A 188 -24.02 0.11 -15.40
CA ILE A 188 -25.24 -0.29 -14.68
C ILE A 188 -26.07 0.95 -14.31
N ILE A 189 -25.44 1.98 -13.76
CA ILE A 189 -26.11 3.24 -13.41
C ILE A 189 -26.70 3.88 -14.67
N SER A 190 -25.96 3.94 -15.77
CA SER A 190 -26.45 4.41 -17.07
C SER A 190 -27.70 3.67 -17.51
N SER A 191 -27.68 2.35 -17.43
CA SER A 191 -28.82 1.51 -17.81
C SER A 191 -30.08 1.79 -16.98
N ILE A 192 -29.90 2.03 -15.67
CA ILE A 192 -31.00 2.39 -14.78
C ILE A 192 -31.62 3.75 -15.17
N PHE A 193 -30.78 4.78 -15.44
CA PHE A 193 -31.27 6.08 -15.89
C PHE A 193 -31.97 6.00 -17.24
N MET A 194 -31.44 5.21 -18.19
CA MET A 194 -32.06 5.02 -19.49
C MET A 194 -33.41 4.30 -19.36
N TYR A 195 -33.46 3.23 -18.58
CA TYR A 195 -34.72 2.52 -18.32
C TYR A 195 -35.78 3.45 -17.69
N SER A 196 -35.40 4.25 -16.68
CA SER A 196 -36.32 5.20 -16.03
C SER A 196 -36.82 6.28 -17.02
N ALA A 197 -35.96 6.74 -17.93
CA ALA A 197 -36.37 7.70 -18.97
C ALA A 197 -37.37 7.11 -19.96
N LEU A 198 -37.17 5.85 -20.35
CA LEU A 198 -38.08 5.14 -21.27
C LEU A 198 -39.41 4.80 -20.60
N ASP A 199 -39.42 4.41 -19.34
CA ASP A 199 -40.62 4.12 -18.58
C ASP A 199 -41.48 5.39 -18.41
N LEU A 200 -40.85 6.51 -18.04
CA LEU A 200 -41.52 7.82 -17.95
C LEU A 200 -42.11 8.22 -19.29
N PHE A 201 -41.38 8.03 -20.39
CA PHE A 201 -41.88 8.32 -21.72
C PHE A 201 -43.06 7.42 -22.11
N SER A 202 -43.02 6.16 -21.78
CA SER A 202 -44.09 5.20 -22.10
C SER A 202 -45.41 5.58 -21.41
N THR A 203 -45.34 6.03 -20.16
CA THR A 203 -46.51 6.37 -19.32
C THR A 203 -47.04 7.78 -19.58
N THR A 204 -46.16 8.77 -19.72
CA THR A 204 -46.52 10.19 -19.74
C THR A 204 -46.34 10.85 -21.13
N ARG A 205 -45.67 10.20 -22.08
CA ARG A 205 -45.20 10.77 -23.34
C ARG A 205 -44.24 11.96 -23.15
N PHE A 206 -43.74 12.18 -21.91
CA PHE A 206 -42.79 13.23 -21.60
C PHE A 206 -41.35 12.73 -21.77
N VAL A 207 -40.53 13.45 -22.55
CA VAL A 207 -39.11 13.13 -22.76
C VAL A 207 -38.28 13.82 -21.69
N SER A 208 -37.72 13.07 -20.73
CA SER A 208 -36.83 13.61 -19.72
C SER A 208 -35.40 13.73 -20.27
N THR A 209 -35.08 14.87 -20.88
CA THR A 209 -33.76 15.17 -21.45
C THR A 209 -32.65 15.04 -20.41
N ASN A 210 -32.89 15.43 -19.17
CA ASN A 210 -31.90 15.34 -18.09
C ASN A 210 -31.50 13.88 -17.79
N MET A 211 -32.46 12.95 -17.72
CA MET A 211 -32.17 11.54 -17.49
C MET A 211 -31.41 10.92 -18.65
N ILE A 212 -31.72 11.30 -19.88
CA ILE A 212 -31.03 10.80 -21.07
C ILE A 212 -29.59 11.33 -21.10
N ILE A 213 -29.35 12.60 -20.82
CA ILE A 213 -27.99 13.17 -20.78
C ILE A 213 -27.15 12.51 -19.67
N LEU A 214 -27.71 12.32 -18.47
CA LEU A 214 -27.03 11.61 -17.39
C LEU A 214 -26.69 10.18 -17.78
N SER A 215 -27.65 9.46 -18.38
CA SER A 215 -27.42 8.09 -18.87
C SER A 215 -26.27 8.04 -19.89
N LEU A 216 -26.29 8.89 -20.89
CA LEU A 216 -25.23 8.95 -21.91
C LEU A 216 -23.88 9.32 -21.30
N GLY A 217 -23.84 10.28 -20.36
CA GLY A 217 -22.62 10.66 -19.66
C GLY A 217 -22.01 9.49 -18.88
N PHE A 218 -22.81 8.76 -18.11
CA PHE A 218 -22.34 7.56 -17.39
C PHE A 218 -21.96 6.42 -18.33
N ALA A 219 -22.66 6.24 -19.47
CA ALA A 219 -22.30 5.25 -20.48
C ALA A 219 -20.92 5.53 -21.07
N ILE A 220 -20.67 6.75 -21.53
CA ILE A 220 -19.40 7.16 -22.12
C ILE A 220 -18.26 6.99 -21.10
N MET A 221 -18.42 7.47 -19.86
CA MET A 221 -17.41 7.28 -18.83
C MET A 221 -17.16 5.81 -18.51
N GLY A 222 -18.21 5.00 -18.42
CA GLY A 222 -18.11 3.56 -18.19
C GLY A 222 -17.33 2.85 -19.29
N ILE A 223 -17.64 3.13 -20.56
CA ILE A 223 -16.92 2.57 -21.71
C ILE A 223 -15.47 3.00 -21.74
N LEU A 224 -15.16 4.27 -21.47
CA LEU A 224 -13.78 4.78 -21.43
C LEU A 224 -12.96 4.09 -20.32
N LEU A 225 -13.53 3.87 -19.14
CA LEU A 225 -12.86 3.16 -18.06
C LEU A 225 -12.63 1.68 -18.42
N LEU A 226 -13.59 1.01 -19.03
CA LEU A 226 -13.42 -0.38 -19.49
C LEU A 226 -12.36 -0.49 -20.60
N ALA A 227 -12.35 0.42 -21.54
CA ALA A 227 -11.32 0.48 -22.59
C ALA A 227 -9.93 0.72 -21.97
N THR A 228 -9.81 1.67 -21.06
CA THR A 228 -8.56 1.91 -20.32
C THR A 228 -8.10 0.66 -19.57
N SER A 229 -9.03 -0.03 -18.89
CA SER A 229 -8.76 -1.28 -18.20
C SER A 229 -8.16 -2.34 -19.10
N ALA A 230 -8.77 -2.55 -20.28
CA ALA A 230 -8.31 -3.53 -21.26
C ALA A 230 -6.94 -3.15 -21.85
N ILE A 231 -6.75 -1.88 -22.21
CA ILE A 231 -5.48 -1.39 -22.78
C ILE A 231 -4.33 -1.57 -21.79
N VAL A 232 -4.51 -1.10 -20.54
CA VAL A 232 -3.46 -1.21 -19.51
C VAL A 232 -3.16 -2.67 -19.20
N TYR A 233 -4.17 -3.52 -19.09
CA TYR A 233 -3.99 -4.96 -18.88
C TYR A 233 -3.17 -5.62 -20.01
N THR A 234 -3.52 -5.31 -21.26
CA THR A 234 -2.82 -5.86 -22.43
C THR A 234 -1.36 -5.40 -22.47
N LEU A 235 -1.10 -4.10 -22.23
CA LEU A 235 0.25 -3.56 -22.20
C LEU A 235 1.11 -4.28 -21.13
N ILE A 236 0.58 -4.43 -19.91
CA ILE A 236 1.31 -5.10 -18.83
C ILE A 236 1.61 -6.56 -19.18
N THR A 237 0.64 -7.25 -19.80
CA THR A 237 0.81 -8.66 -20.19
C THR A 237 1.88 -8.81 -21.27
N LEU A 238 1.90 -7.93 -22.27
CA LEU A 238 2.92 -7.92 -23.32
C LEU A 238 4.33 -7.65 -22.76
N PHE A 239 4.46 -6.66 -21.86
CA PHE A 239 5.76 -6.38 -21.23
C PHE A 239 6.26 -7.54 -20.36
N LYS A 240 5.38 -8.20 -19.60
CA LYS A 240 5.75 -9.38 -18.81
C LYS A 240 6.15 -10.58 -19.67
N GLY A 241 5.51 -10.77 -20.81
CA GLY A 241 5.88 -11.83 -21.77
C GLY A 241 7.30 -11.63 -22.28
N ARG A 242 7.65 -10.44 -22.75
CA ARG A 242 9.01 -10.14 -23.25
C ARG A 242 10.13 -10.28 -22.22
N LEU A 243 9.85 -10.01 -20.95
CA LEU A 243 10.84 -10.16 -19.87
C LEU A 243 11.09 -11.64 -19.45
N ARG A 244 10.25 -12.58 -19.92
CA ARG A 244 10.43 -14.02 -19.68
C ARG A 244 11.19 -14.71 -20.81
N GLU A 245 11.35 -14.04 -21.94
CA GLU A 245 12.05 -14.57 -23.13
C GLU A 245 13.54 -14.12 -23.21
N ILE A 246 13.99 -13.27 -22.27
CA ILE A 246 15.37 -12.81 -22.07
C ILE A 246 15.95 -13.46 -20.80
#